data_c0561a444f878919f14b9c4ef9f680ed
#
_entry.id   c0561a444f878919f14b9c4ef9f680ed
#
_cell.length_a   1.000
_cell.length_b   1.000
_cell.length_c   1.000
_cell.angle_alpha   90.00
_cell.angle_beta   90.00
_cell.angle_gamma   90.00
#
_symmetry.space_group_name_H-M   'P 1'
#
loop_
_entity.id
_entity.type
_entity.pdbx_description
1 polymer ?
#
loop_
_entity_poly.entity_id
_entity_poly.type
_entity_poly.pdbx_seq_one_letter_code
_entity_poly.pdbx_strand_id
1 'polypeptide(L)'
;MKFLLKQRWAMGLLVVICTAASYAQWNNPASDIPAYHPSAPLRLSALPRILSGRQLTGDNFRYPWQVHVYQKAARIGNVLYQLPCYCRCDRALGHTSLRSCFEGLHGAECGTCAKEGLFAYQQTKLGKTPAQIRAAIERGEFERIDLEKQ
;
A
#
# COMPACT_ATOMS: atom_id res chain seq x y z
N MET A 1 20.70 -22.23 -47.29
CA MET A 1 19.99 -22.86 -46.14
C MET A 1 20.60 -22.53 -44.77
N LYS A 2 21.93 -22.50 -44.61
CA LYS A 2 22.61 -22.21 -43.33
C LYS A 2 22.47 -20.75 -42.85
N PHE A 3 22.28 -19.79 -43.77
CA PHE A 3 22.15 -18.36 -43.42
C PHE A 3 20.80 -18.03 -42.78
N LEU A 4 19.72 -18.62 -43.30
CA LEU A 4 18.37 -18.45 -42.78
C LEU A 4 18.19 -19.05 -41.34
N LEU A 5 18.92 -20.13 -41.05
CA LEU A 5 18.87 -20.76 -39.71
C LEU A 5 19.53 -19.86 -38.67
N LYS A 6 20.67 -19.22 -38.99
CA LYS A 6 21.35 -18.27 -38.05
C LYS A 6 20.47 -17.05 -37.74
N GLN A 7 19.75 -16.55 -38.75
CA GLN A 7 18.85 -15.39 -38.55
C GLN A 7 17.65 -15.71 -37.66
N ARG A 8 17.11 -16.92 -37.72
CA ARG A 8 16.01 -17.37 -36.86
C ARG A 8 16.44 -17.49 -35.39
N TRP A 9 17.66 -17.93 -35.10
CA TRP A 9 18.22 -18.01 -33.77
C TRP A 9 18.48 -16.62 -33.18
N ALA A 10 18.98 -15.67 -33.97
CA ALA A 10 19.20 -14.30 -33.52
C ALA A 10 17.89 -13.58 -33.18
N MET A 11 16.82 -13.78 -33.97
CA MET A 11 15.50 -13.24 -33.70
C MET A 11 14.87 -13.87 -32.43
N GLY A 12 15.04 -15.18 -32.23
CA GLY A 12 14.56 -15.87 -31.04
C GLY A 12 15.23 -15.35 -29.75
N LEU A 13 16.53 -15.10 -29.78
CA LEU A 13 17.29 -14.53 -28.67
C LEU A 13 16.87 -13.09 -28.33
N LEU A 14 16.62 -12.26 -29.39
CA LEU A 14 16.14 -10.89 -29.19
C LEU A 14 14.76 -10.84 -28.56
N VAL A 15 13.83 -11.72 -28.93
CA VAL A 15 12.50 -11.82 -28.34
C VAL A 15 12.57 -12.26 -26.87
N VAL A 16 13.44 -13.22 -26.53
CA VAL A 16 13.62 -13.67 -25.14
C VAL A 16 14.21 -12.57 -24.27
N ILE A 17 15.16 -11.76 -24.78
CA ILE A 17 15.75 -10.65 -24.04
C ILE A 17 14.71 -9.53 -23.83
N CYS A 18 13.86 -9.23 -24.80
CA CYS A 18 12.79 -8.23 -24.66
C CYS A 18 11.72 -8.66 -23.65
N THR A 19 11.38 -9.94 -23.56
CA THR A 19 10.40 -10.43 -22.58
C THR A 19 10.95 -10.45 -21.16
N ALA A 20 12.25 -10.70 -20.98
CA ALA A 20 12.89 -10.63 -19.65
C ALA A 20 12.97 -9.20 -19.10
N ALA A 21 13.11 -8.18 -19.97
CA ALA A 21 13.12 -6.78 -19.55
C ALA A 21 11.75 -6.25 -19.10
N SER A 22 10.66 -6.91 -19.51
CA SER A 22 9.28 -6.50 -19.14
C SER A 22 8.88 -6.87 -17.71
N TYR A 23 9.68 -7.65 -17.02
CA TYR A 23 9.53 -7.96 -15.58
C TYR A 23 10.40 -7.08 -14.69
N ALA A 24 10.80 -5.90 -15.16
CA ALA A 24 11.36 -4.88 -14.29
C ALA A 24 10.26 -4.52 -13.26
N GLN A 25 10.29 -5.21 -12.13
CA GLN A 25 9.40 -4.93 -11.01
C GLN A 25 9.53 -3.46 -10.67
N TRP A 26 8.39 -2.80 -10.63
CA TRP A 26 8.30 -1.44 -10.09
C TRP A 26 8.70 -1.48 -8.61
N ASN A 27 9.98 -1.24 -8.34
CA ASN A 27 10.49 -1.09 -7.00
C ASN A 27 10.45 0.39 -6.65
N ASN A 28 9.73 0.73 -5.58
CA ASN A 28 9.91 2.05 -4.99
C ASN A 28 11.39 2.21 -4.63
N PRO A 29 12.06 3.29 -5.09
CA PRO A 29 13.43 3.53 -4.70
C PRO A 29 13.52 3.58 -3.18
N ALA A 30 14.43 2.83 -2.57
CA ALA A 30 14.68 2.87 -1.12
C ALA A 30 15.03 4.28 -0.63
N SER A 31 15.44 5.16 -1.55
CA SER A 31 15.74 6.58 -1.31
C SER A 31 14.50 7.49 -1.35
N ASP A 32 13.33 6.98 -1.76
CA ASP A 32 12.10 7.77 -1.94
C ASP A 32 10.95 7.19 -1.12
N ILE A 33 11.13 7.13 0.19
CA ILE A 33 10.11 6.66 1.13
C ILE A 33 9.09 7.79 1.38
N PRO A 34 7.76 7.53 1.24
CA PRO A 34 6.73 8.51 1.58
C PRO A 34 6.78 8.92 3.06
N ALA A 35 6.14 10.03 3.39
CA ALA A 35 6.11 10.55 4.75
C ALA A 35 5.55 9.53 5.76
N TYR A 36 6.19 9.41 6.90
CA TYR A 36 5.76 8.63 8.06
C TYR A 36 6.45 9.15 9.33
N HIS A 37 6.02 8.70 10.51
CA HIS A 37 6.65 9.02 11.78
C HIS A 37 7.45 7.83 12.32
N PRO A 38 8.71 8.01 12.77
CA PRO A 38 9.56 6.90 13.20
C PRO A 38 9.10 6.24 14.51
N SER A 39 8.30 6.94 15.30
CA SER A 39 7.80 6.49 16.60
C SER A 39 6.29 6.69 16.74
N ALA A 40 5.67 5.99 17.69
CA ALA A 40 4.26 6.16 18.01
C ALA A 40 3.94 7.59 18.48
N PRO A 41 2.73 8.09 18.24
CA PRO A 41 2.34 9.41 18.73
C PRO A 41 2.31 9.44 20.25
N LEU A 42 2.71 10.54 20.85
CA LEU A 42 2.66 10.73 22.31
C LEU A 42 1.22 10.59 22.85
N ARG A 43 0.24 11.06 22.09
CA ARG A 43 -1.19 10.96 22.42
C ARG A 43 -2.00 10.75 21.15
N LEU A 44 -2.61 9.59 20.99
CA LEU A 44 -3.54 9.33 19.87
C LEU A 44 -4.75 10.27 19.86
N SER A 45 -5.21 10.70 21.03
CA SER A 45 -6.35 11.62 21.17
C SER A 45 -6.07 13.04 20.66
N ALA A 46 -4.80 13.40 20.46
CA ALA A 46 -4.41 14.69 19.89
C ALA A 46 -4.42 14.69 18.36
N LEU A 47 -4.54 13.52 17.73
CA LEU A 47 -4.60 13.37 16.27
C LEU A 47 -6.06 13.44 15.78
N PRO A 48 -6.28 13.85 14.53
CA PRO A 48 -7.59 13.74 13.90
C PRO A 48 -8.12 12.31 14.02
N ARG A 49 -9.43 12.16 14.17
CA ARG A 49 -10.01 10.82 14.34
C ARG A 49 -10.07 10.10 13.01
N ILE A 50 -9.75 8.80 13.02
CA ILE A 50 -10.08 7.91 11.91
C ILE A 50 -11.61 7.86 11.78
N LEU A 51 -12.15 7.98 10.57
CA LEU A 51 -13.58 7.91 10.31
C LEU A 51 -14.17 6.60 10.82
N SER A 52 -15.36 6.66 11.43
CA SER A 52 -15.97 5.48 12.07
C SER A 52 -17.48 5.59 12.17
N GLY A 53 -18.15 4.48 12.46
CA GLY A 53 -19.60 4.43 12.71
C GLY A 53 -20.40 5.01 11.53
N ARG A 54 -21.28 5.95 11.79
CA ARG A 54 -22.16 6.59 10.79
C ARG A 54 -21.44 7.39 9.72
N GLN A 55 -20.16 7.72 9.89
CA GLN A 55 -19.35 8.39 8.87
C GLN A 55 -18.97 7.44 7.71
N LEU A 56 -19.09 6.13 7.90
CA LEU A 56 -18.75 5.11 6.90
C LEU A 56 -19.98 4.72 6.07
N THR A 57 -20.68 5.71 5.52
CA THR A 57 -21.90 5.52 4.71
C THR A 57 -21.89 6.47 3.50
N GLY A 58 -22.82 6.27 2.60
CA GLY A 58 -22.97 7.08 1.38
C GLY A 58 -22.11 6.59 0.23
N ASP A 59 -22.01 7.44 -0.81
CA ASP A 59 -21.42 7.06 -2.10
C ASP A 59 -19.95 6.65 -2.07
N ASN A 60 -19.20 7.11 -1.06
CA ASN A 60 -17.79 6.75 -0.88
C ASN A 60 -17.58 5.40 -0.19
N PHE A 61 -18.67 4.74 0.27
CA PHE A 61 -18.63 3.46 0.98
C PHE A 61 -19.57 2.43 0.32
N ARG A 62 -19.51 2.34 -1.01
CA ARG A 62 -20.36 1.43 -1.82
C ARG A 62 -19.93 -0.04 -1.71
N TYR A 63 -18.66 -0.30 -1.44
CA TYR A 63 -18.11 -1.65 -1.35
C TYR A 63 -17.87 -2.04 0.11
N PRO A 64 -18.23 -3.27 0.52
CA PRO A 64 -18.05 -3.73 1.90
C PRO A 64 -16.62 -3.57 2.43
N TRP A 65 -15.61 -3.79 1.59
CA TRP A 65 -14.21 -3.66 1.97
C TRP A 65 -13.84 -2.25 2.44
N GLN A 66 -14.49 -1.20 1.92
CA GLN A 66 -14.23 0.18 2.31
C GLN A 66 -14.55 0.39 3.80
N VAL A 67 -15.73 -0.04 4.24
CA VAL A 67 -16.10 0.00 5.66
C VAL A 67 -15.17 -0.87 6.50
N HIS A 68 -14.86 -2.07 6.01
CA HIS A 68 -14.02 -3.03 6.71
C HIS A 68 -12.61 -2.48 6.98
N VAL A 69 -11.98 -1.87 5.98
CA VAL A 69 -10.63 -1.31 6.16
C VAL A 69 -10.59 -0.20 7.20
N TYR A 70 -11.58 0.70 7.23
CA TYR A 70 -11.65 1.75 8.26
C TYR A 70 -11.83 1.18 9.66
N GLN A 71 -12.67 0.16 9.83
CA GLN A 71 -12.84 -0.54 11.11
C GLN A 71 -11.54 -1.19 11.59
N LYS A 72 -10.73 -1.73 10.67
CA LYS A 72 -9.41 -2.29 11.00
C LYS A 72 -8.37 -1.21 11.27
N ALA A 73 -8.33 -0.16 10.46
CA ALA A 73 -7.46 1.00 10.63
C ALA A 73 -7.64 1.67 12.00
N ALA A 74 -8.89 1.84 12.46
CA ALA A 74 -9.20 2.42 13.75
C ALA A 74 -8.59 1.63 14.94
N ARG A 75 -8.38 0.32 14.78
CA ARG A 75 -7.80 -0.55 15.83
C ARG A 75 -6.27 -0.46 15.93
N ILE A 76 -5.62 0.03 14.88
CA ILE A 76 -4.15 0.09 14.78
C ILE A 76 -3.64 1.50 14.44
N GLY A 77 -4.38 2.53 14.82
CA GLY A 77 -4.06 3.91 14.46
C GLY A 77 -2.66 4.38 14.87
N ASN A 78 -2.10 3.87 15.96
CA ASN A 78 -0.72 4.12 16.39
C ASN A 78 0.32 3.44 15.47
N VAL A 79 -0.02 2.28 14.91
CA VAL A 79 0.84 1.58 13.93
C VAL A 79 0.81 2.33 12.60
N LEU A 80 -0.39 2.66 12.09
CA LEU A 80 -0.57 3.39 10.83
C LEU A 80 0.14 4.75 10.83
N TYR A 81 0.25 5.40 11.98
CA TYR A 81 1.00 6.65 12.15
C TYR A 81 2.49 6.48 11.83
N GLN A 82 3.02 5.29 12.02
CA GLN A 82 4.42 4.94 11.80
C GLN A 82 4.68 4.30 10.43
N LEU A 83 3.69 4.27 9.53
CA LEU A 83 3.81 3.66 8.21
C LEU A 83 3.67 4.70 7.11
N PRO A 84 4.49 4.62 6.04
CA PRO A 84 4.30 5.42 4.83
C PRO A 84 3.09 4.90 4.03
N CYS A 85 2.59 5.71 3.09
CA CYS A 85 1.63 5.29 2.08
C CYS A 85 2.21 5.46 0.68
N TYR A 86 2.38 4.37 -0.03
CA TYR A 86 3.04 4.35 -1.34
C TYR A 86 2.13 4.81 -2.51
N CYS A 87 0.89 5.24 -2.25
CA CYS A 87 0.11 5.99 -3.23
C CYS A 87 0.63 7.44 -3.43
N ARG A 88 1.62 7.88 -2.64
CA ARG A 88 2.23 9.22 -2.69
C ARG A 88 1.27 10.35 -2.31
N CYS A 89 0.28 10.07 -1.49
CA CYS A 89 -0.63 11.08 -0.96
C CYS A 89 0.07 12.11 -0.04
N ASP A 90 1.28 11.83 0.41
CA ASP A 90 2.17 12.79 1.07
C ASP A 90 2.46 14.00 0.19
N ARG A 91 2.68 13.81 -1.12
CA ARG A 91 2.93 14.89 -2.10
C ARG A 91 1.65 15.54 -2.59
N ALA A 92 0.62 14.73 -2.83
CA ALA A 92 -0.63 15.21 -3.44
C ALA A 92 -1.59 15.86 -2.44
N LEU A 93 -1.64 15.36 -1.19
CA LEU A 93 -2.63 15.76 -0.19
C LEU A 93 -2.00 16.22 1.13
N GLY A 94 -0.68 16.22 1.25
CA GLY A 94 0.04 16.58 2.47
C GLY A 94 -0.13 15.58 3.61
N HIS A 95 -0.43 14.31 3.31
CA HIS A 95 -0.53 13.26 4.32
C HIS A 95 0.82 13.01 4.98
N THR A 96 0.85 12.86 6.29
CA THR A 96 2.09 12.66 7.05
C THR A 96 2.37 11.20 7.39
N SER A 97 1.42 10.31 7.10
CA SER A 97 1.53 8.86 7.29
C SER A 97 0.34 8.13 6.65
N LEU A 98 0.38 6.82 6.59
CA LEU A 98 -0.74 5.98 6.16
C LEU A 98 -2.01 6.21 7.02
N ARG A 99 -1.87 6.62 8.27
CA ARG A 99 -2.99 6.96 9.14
C ARG A 99 -3.83 8.10 8.57
N SER A 100 -3.20 9.13 8.01
CA SER A 100 -3.87 10.31 7.44
C SER A 100 -4.87 9.94 6.33
N CYS A 101 -4.64 8.85 5.60
CA CYS A 101 -5.57 8.35 4.59
C CYS A 101 -6.94 7.97 5.15
N PHE A 102 -7.00 7.58 6.43
CA PHE A 102 -8.22 7.13 7.10
C PHE A 102 -8.86 8.21 8.00
N GLU A 103 -8.23 9.35 8.15
CA GLU A 103 -8.79 10.53 8.83
C GLU A 103 -9.81 11.28 7.94
N GLY A 104 -9.79 11.00 6.62
CA GLY A 104 -10.72 11.48 5.59
C GLY A 104 -11.19 10.33 4.71
N LEU A 105 -11.75 10.66 3.55
CA LEU A 105 -12.34 9.69 2.61
C LEU A 105 -11.30 8.98 1.73
N HIS A 106 -10.07 9.51 1.66
CA HIS A 106 -9.04 9.02 0.73
C HIS A 106 -8.77 7.50 0.86
N GLY A 107 -8.81 6.96 2.06
CA GLY A 107 -8.64 5.52 2.28
C GLY A 107 -9.75 4.65 1.67
N ALA A 108 -10.95 5.22 1.42
CA ALA A 108 -12.04 4.54 0.74
C ALA A 108 -11.91 4.63 -0.79
N GLU A 109 -11.27 5.69 -1.30
CA GLU A 109 -11.15 5.99 -2.72
C GLU A 109 -9.85 5.45 -3.34
N CYS A 110 -8.88 5.06 -2.51
CA CYS A 110 -7.55 4.61 -2.94
C CYS A 110 -7.29 3.15 -2.58
N GLY A 111 -7.24 2.28 -3.59
CA GLY A 111 -6.97 0.85 -3.41
C GLY A 111 -5.61 0.56 -2.75
N THR A 112 -4.58 1.36 -3.05
CA THR A 112 -3.26 1.23 -2.40
C THR A 112 -3.36 1.47 -0.90
N CYS A 113 -3.98 2.58 -0.47
CA CYS A 113 -4.18 2.86 0.96
C CYS A 113 -4.97 1.76 1.67
N ALA A 114 -6.03 1.25 1.01
CA ALA A 114 -6.86 0.18 1.56
C ALA A 114 -6.06 -1.12 1.75
N LYS A 115 -5.30 -1.54 0.73
CA LYS A 115 -4.44 -2.73 0.79
C LYS A 115 -3.36 -2.59 1.86
N GLU A 116 -2.65 -1.46 1.91
CA GLU A 116 -1.64 -1.18 2.94
C GLU A 116 -2.23 -1.20 4.35
N GLY A 117 -3.41 -0.60 4.55
CA GLY A 117 -4.11 -0.57 5.83
C GLY A 117 -4.52 -1.97 6.31
N LEU A 118 -5.08 -2.79 5.42
CA LEU A 118 -5.44 -4.18 5.73
C LEU A 118 -4.22 -5.05 5.99
N PHE A 119 -3.18 -4.92 5.16
CA PHE A 119 -1.91 -5.60 5.36
C PHE A 119 -1.30 -5.25 6.72
N ALA A 120 -1.23 -3.96 7.06
CA ALA A 120 -0.72 -3.50 8.34
C ALA A 120 -1.51 -4.09 9.51
N TYR A 121 -2.84 -4.16 9.41
CA TYR A 121 -3.66 -4.80 10.41
C TYR A 121 -3.33 -6.29 10.57
N GLN A 122 -3.25 -7.04 9.46
CA GLN A 122 -2.92 -8.46 9.48
C GLN A 122 -1.53 -8.70 10.11
N GLN A 123 -0.52 -7.94 9.71
CA GLN A 123 0.83 -8.05 10.27
C GLN A 123 0.90 -7.66 11.76
N THR A 124 0.13 -6.65 12.17
CA THR A 124 0.01 -6.28 13.59
C THR A 124 -0.59 -7.42 14.42
N LYS A 125 -1.62 -8.11 13.88
CA LYS A 125 -2.21 -9.30 14.54
C LYS A 125 -1.22 -10.46 14.67
N LEU A 126 -0.22 -10.53 13.79
CA LEU A 126 0.88 -11.50 13.86
C LEU A 126 2.03 -11.02 14.78
N GLY A 127 1.85 -9.91 15.49
CA GLY A 127 2.84 -9.39 16.44
C GLY A 127 4.02 -8.67 15.78
N LYS A 128 3.93 -8.29 14.50
CA LYS A 128 5.00 -7.55 13.82
C LYS A 128 5.09 -6.12 14.31
N THR A 129 6.32 -5.62 14.44
CA THR A 129 6.56 -4.21 14.78
C THR A 129 6.29 -3.29 13.58
N PRO A 130 6.01 -1.98 13.80
CA PRO A 130 5.84 -1.04 12.69
C PRO A 130 7.03 -1.02 11.71
N ALA A 131 8.26 -1.15 12.20
CA ALA A 131 9.45 -1.22 11.35
C ALA A 131 9.45 -2.46 10.44
N GLN A 132 9.07 -3.62 10.96
CA GLN A 132 8.94 -4.85 10.17
C GLN A 132 7.80 -4.75 9.14
N ILE A 133 6.68 -4.13 9.51
CA ILE A 133 5.54 -3.91 8.61
C ILE A 133 5.95 -2.96 7.49
N ARG A 134 6.63 -1.85 7.82
CA ARG A 134 7.14 -0.90 6.84
C ARG A 134 8.05 -1.57 5.81
N ALA A 135 9.04 -2.33 6.27
CA ALA A 135 9.95 -3.06 5.37
C ALA A 135 9.21 -4.04 4.45
N ALA A 136 8.11 -4.66 4.91
CA ALA A 136 7.28 -5.54 4.09
C ALA A 136 6.45 -4.76 3.07
N ILE A 137 5.93 -3.58 3.43
CA ILE A 137 5.23 -2.67 2.51
C ILE A 137 6.20 -2.17 1.43
N GLU A 138 7.43 -1.80 1.79
CA GLU A 138 8.48 -1.39 0.85
C GLU A 138 8.78 -2.47 -0.21
N ARG A 139 8.70 -3.74 0.17
CA ARG A 139 8.83 -4.89 -0.76
C ARG A 139 7.56 -5.18 -1.57
N GLY A 140 6.50 -4.40 -1.41
CA GLY A 140 5.24 -4.60 -2.13
C GLY A 140 4.39 -5.79 -1.64
N GLU A 141 4.63 -6.33 -0.44
CA GLU A 141 3.90 -7.49 0.05
C GLU A 141 2.40 -7.23 0.23
N PHE A 142 1.99 -5.98 0.43
CA PHE A 142 0.59 -5.55 0.53
C PHE A 142 -0.20 -5.75 -0.77
N GLU A 143 0.47 -5.80 -1.92
CA GLU A 143 -0.19 -5.99 -3.22
C GLU A 143 -0.97 -7.30 -3.33
N ARG A 144 -0.61 -8.29 -2.51
CA ARG A 144 -1.31 -9.58 -2.43
C ARG A 144 -2.68 -9.50 -1.78
N ILE A 145 -3.03 -8.38 -1.15
CA ILE A 145 -4.35 -8.19 -0.54
C ILE A 145 -5.41 -8.09 -1.64
N ASP A 146 -6.35 -8.99 -1.60
CA ASP A 146 -7.54 -8.99 -2.44
C ASP A 146 -8.67 -8.27 -1.66
N LEU A 147 -9.04 -7.07 -2.11
CA LEU A 147 -10.05 -6.25 -1.43
C LEU A 147 -11.45 -6.87 -1.51
N GLU A 148 -11.76 -7.58 -2.58
CA GLU A 148 -13.09 -8.17 -2.77
C GLU A 148 -13.33 -9.39 -1.86
N LYS A 149 -12.28 -9.93 -1.26
CA LYS A 149 -12.35 -11.07 -0.32
C LYS A 149 -12.25 -10.64 1.16
N GLN A 150 -12.41 -9.35 1.46
CA GLN A 150 -12.28 -8.85 2.83
C GLN A 150 -13.64 -8.73 3.56
#